data_8980fdc82c8910b348e1b92fb4688b52
#
_entry.id   8980fdc82c8910b348e1b92fb4688b52
#
_cell.length_a   1.000
_cell.length_b   1.000
_cell.length_c   1.000
_cell.angle_alpha   90.00
_cell.angle_beta   90.00
_cell.angle_gamma   90.00
#
_symmetry.space_group_name_H-M   'P 1'
#
loop_
_entity.id
_entity.type
_entity.pdbx_description
1 polymer ?
#
loop_
_entity_poly.entity_id
_entity_poly.type
_entity_poly.pdbx_seq_one_letter_code
_entity_poly.pdbx_strand_id
1 'polypeptide(L)'
;MADRVRKPEWLKINIGANERYTETKRIVDSHCLHTICSSGRCPNMGECWGKGTATFMIGGDICTRSCKFCNTQTGRPHPLDVNEPVHVAESIALMKLDHAVITSVDRDDLPDLGAEHWARTIREIKRLNPQTTIEVLIPDFQGKTELLNQVIEAHPDIISHNMETVRRISPLVRSAANYDTSLQVISHISKNGEKRHYGWFRRNSRRSGNTYG
;
A
#
# COMPACT_ATOMS: atom_id res chain seq x y z
N MET A 1 -36.37 -25.00 -2.69
CA MET A 1 -35.35 -24.31 -1.87
C MET A 1 -34.02 -24.55 -2.52
N ALA A 2 -33.32 -23.50 -3.01
CA ALA A 2 -32.04 -23.70 -3.65
C ALA A 2 -31.00 -24.06 -2.57
N ASP A 3 -30.33 -25.18 -2.76
CA ASP A 3 -29.28 -25.67 -1.88
C ASP A 3 -28.15 -24.64 -1.87
N ARG A 4 -27.93 -23.97 -0.72
CA ARG A 4 -26.83 -23.01 -0.54
C ARG A 4 -25.54 -23.81 -0.54
N VAL A 5 -24.81 -23.79 -1.66
CA VAL A 5 -23.47 -24.36 -1.76
C VAL A 5 -22.58 -23.73 -0.68
N ARG A 6 -22.12 -24.51 0.30
CA ARG A 6 -21.21 -24.04 1.35
C ARG A 6 -19.87 -23.65 0.73
N LYS A 7 -19.33 -22.51 1.18
CA LYS A 7 -17.98 -22.09 0.78
C LYS A 7 -16.95 -23.18 1.13
N PRO A 8 -16.01 -23.49 0.22
CA PRO A 8 -14.91 -24.41 0.50
C PRO A 8 -14.11 -23.97 1.73
N GLU A 9 -13.44 -24.90 2.41
CA GLU A 9 -12.64 -24.62 3.62
C GLU A 9 -11.57 -23.52 3.39
N TRP A 10 -10.91 -23.52 2.23
CA TRP A 10 -9.89 -22.55 1.87
C TRP A 10 -10.43 -21.12 1.63
N LEU A 11 -11.75 -20.94 1.49
CA LEU A 11 -12.43 -19.65 1.43
C LEU A 11 -13.00 -19.20 2.80
N LYS A 12 -12.83 -20.02 3.82
CA LYS A 12 -13.24 -19.64 5.17
C LYS A 12 -12.15 -18.77 5.82
N ILE A 13 -12.46 -17.53 6.10
CA ILE A 13 -11.59 -16.66 6.88
C ILE A 13 -11.84 -16.97 8.35
N ASN A 14 -10.79 -17.33 9.08
CA ASN A 14 -10.85 -17.41 10.53
C ASN A 14 -10.95 -15.97 11.08
N ILE A 15 -12.15 -15.57 11.45
CA ILE A 15 -12.43 -14.27 12.11
C ILE A 15 -12.06 -14.35 13.61
N GLY A 16 -11.34 -15.39 14.02
CA GLY A 16 -10.84 -15.53 15.39
C GLY A 16 -9.87 -14.41 15.71
N ALA A 17 -10.31 -13.44 16.52
CA ALA A 17 -9.43 -12.42 17.06
C ALA A 17 -8.38 -13.10 17.94
N ASN A 18 -7.13 -13.17 17.48
CA ASN A 18 -6.03 -13.52 18.35
C ASN A 18 -5.70 -12.34 19.28
N GLU A 19 -4.94 -12.58 20.33
CA GLU A 19 -4.57 -11.55 21.33
C GLU A 19 -3.93 -10.33 20.66
N ARG A 20 -3.05 -10.55 19.68
CA ARG A 20 -2.36 -9.50 18.93
C ARG A 20 -3.33 -8.61 18.12
N TYR A 21 -4.33 -9.19 17.46
CA TYR A 21 -5.38 -8.41 16.80
C TYR A 21 -6.13 -7.53 17.79
N THR A 22 -6.52 -8.09 18.95
CA THR A 22 -7.27 -7.38 19.99
C THR A 22 -6.44 -6.22 20.57
N GLU A 23 -5.15 -6.45 20.82
CA GLU A 23 -4.23 -5.41 21.28
C GLU A 23 -4.05 -4.31 20.21
N THR A 24 -3.77 -4.69 18.96
CA THR A 24 -3.63 -3.76 17.84
C THR A 24 -4.90 -2.93 17.64
N LYS A 25 -6.07 -3.56 17.69
CA LYS A 25 -7.35 -2.84 17.58
C LYS A 25 -7.54 -1.85 18.73
N ARG A 26 -7.23 -2.23 19.97
CA ARG A 26 -7.30 -1.34 21.13
C ARG A 26 -6.37 -0.13 20.97
N ILE A 27 -5.14 -0.34 20.46
CA ILE A 27 -4.18 0.75 20.20
C ILE A 27 -4.73 1.70 19.13
N VAL A 28 -5.22 1.17 18.00
CA VAL A 28 -5.82 1.95 16.92
C VAL A 28 -6.97 2.81 17.43
N ASP A 29 -7.89 2.19 18.18
CA ASP A 29 -9.08 2.88 18.70
C ASP A 29 -8.72 3.93 19.77
N SER A 30 -7.78 3.64 20.69
CA SER A 30 -7.40 4.55 21.79
C SER A 30 -6.54 5.73 21.34
N HIS A 31 -5.80 5.61 20.25
CA HIS A 31 -4.92 6.65 19.73
C HIS A 31 -5.46 7.31 18.45
N CYS A 32 -6.70 7.00 18.06
CA CYS A 32 -7.35 7.53 16.85
C CYS A 32 -6.49 7.36 15.58
N LEU A 33 -5.83 6.21 15.44
CA LEU A 33 -4.94 5.96 14.31
C LEU A 33 -5.71 5.67 13.03
N HIS A 34 -5.26 6.25 11.91
CA HIS A 34 -5.88 6.07 10.61
C HIS A 34 -5.19 4.97 9.81
N THR A 35 -5.88 3.85 9.59
CA THR A 35 -5.41 2.77 8.72
C THR A 35 -6.41 2.52 7.61
N ILE A 36 -5.92 2.26 6.39
CA ILE A 36 -6.79 1.85 5.28
C ILE A 36 -7.49 0.52 5.58
N CYS A 37 -6.92 -0.30 6.46
CA CYS A 37 -7.54 -1.55 6.91
C CYS A 37 -8.88 -1.28 7.60
N SER A 38 -8.97 -0.25 8.45
CA SER A 38 -10.19 0.14 9.15
C SER A 38 -11.15 0.88 8.22
N SER A 39 -10.71 1.96 7.54
CA SER A 39 -11.55 2.79 6.69
C SER A 39 -12.07 2.05 5.46
N GLY A 40 -11.25 1.18 4.87
CA GLY A 40 -11.60 0.32 3.74
C GLY A 40 -12.39 -0.93 4.12
N ARG A 41 -12.70 -1.17 5.40
CA ARG A 41 -13.39 -2.38 5.89
C ARG A 41 -12.77 -3.66 5.34
N CYS A 42 -11.44 -3.76 5.39
CA CYS A 42 -10.70 -4.84 4.80
C CYS A 42 -11.10 -6.21 5.42
N PRO A 43 -11.53 -7.20 4.64
CA PRO A 43 -11.93 -8.50 5.16
C PRO A 43 -10.74 -9.29 5.76
N ASN A 44 -9.52 -8.94 5.42
CA ASN A 44 -8.30 -9.61 5.89
C ASN A 44 -7.69 -8.93 7.13
N MET A 45 -8.30 -7.87 7.66
CA MET A 45 -7.78 -7.08 8.78
C MET A 45 -7.44 -7.95 9.99
N GLY A 46 -8.33 -8.89 10.35
CA GLY A 46 -8.11 -9.78 11.49
C GLY A 46 -6.85 -10.65 11.34
N GLU A 47 -6.62 -11.19 10.15
CA GLU A 47 -5.44 -12.00 9.86
C GLU A 47 -4.17 -11.14 9.80
N CYS A 48 -4.21 -10.01 9.10
CA CYS A 48 -3.05 -9.13 8.91
C CYS A 48 -2.58 -8.53 10.25
N TRP A 49 -3.48 -7.95 11.02
CA TRP A 49 -3.15 -7.38 12.34
C TRP A 49 -2.70 -8.45 13.32
N GLY A 50 -3.33 -9.63 13.27
CA GLY A 50 -2.89 -10.79 14.04
C GLY A 50 -1.49 -11.29 13.69
N LYS A 51 -1.00 -10.99 12.50
CA LYS A 51 0.37 -11.27 12.02
C LYS A 51 1.31 -10.07 12.13
N GLY A 52 0.89 -8.98 12.77
CA GLY A 52 1.70 -7.76 12.90
C GLY A 52 1.91 -6.99 11.60
N THR A 53 0.93 -7.05 10.69
CA THR A 53 0.96 -6.31 9.43
C THR A 53 -0.23 -5.35 9.36
N ALA A 54 0.03 -4.08 9.01
CA ALA A 54 -1.03 -3.11 8.73
C ALA A 54 -0.69 -2.26 7.51
N THR A 55 -1.73 -1.66 6.89
CA THR A 55 -1.58 -0.78 5.75
C THR A 55 -2.04 0.63 6.12
N PHE A 56 -1.17 1.61 5.89
CA PHE A 56 -1.45 3.04 6.06
C PHE A 56 -1.61 3.70 4.70
N MET A 57 -2.49 4.69 4.64
CA MET A 57 -2.66 5.54 3.45
C MET A 57 -2.20 6.95 3.80
N ILE A 58 -1.28 7.50 3.01
CA ILE A 58 -0.71 8.82 3.18
C ILE A 58 -1.15 9.79 2.08
N GLY A 59 -0.85 11.07 2.26
CA GLY A 59 -1.23 12.11 1.32
C GLY A 59 -2.66 12.64 1.52
N GLY A 60 -3.31 12.25 2.63
CA GLY A 60 -4.69 12.58 2.96
C GLY A 60 -5.70 11.51 2.54
N ASP A 61 -6.98 11.88 2.47
CA ASP A 61 -8.12 11.00 2.23
C ASP A 61 -8.85 11.28 0.89
N ILE A 62 -8.45 12.32 0.17
CA ILE A 62 -9.02 12.72 -1.13
C ILE A 62 -7.98 12.50 -2.22
N CYS A 63 -8.33 11.72 -3.25
CA CYS A 63 -7.48 11.43 -4.40
C CYS A 63 -7.79 12.37 -5.57
N THR A 64 -6.78 12.81 -6.30
CA THR A 64 -6.95 13.59 -7.55
C THR A 64 -7.48 12.76 -8.70
N ARG A 65 -7.42 11.41 -8.59
CA ARG A 65 -7.84 10.46 -9.63
C ARG A 65 -9.10 9.70 -9.23
N SER A 66 -9.93 9.34 -10.25
CA SER A 66 -11.23 8.69 -10.09
C SER A 66 -11.25 7.28 -10.70
N CYS A 67 -10.37 6.40 -10.25
CA CYS A 67 -10.33 5.02 -10.74
C CYS A 67 -11.61 4.26 -10.35
N LYS A 68 -12.26 3.59 -11.30
CA LYS A 68 -13.60 2.98 -11.12
C LYS A 68 -13.67 1.84 -10.10
N PHE A 69 -12.55 1.23 -9.77
CA PHE A 69 -12.45 0.14 -8.79
C PHE A 69 -12.07 0.63 -7.38
N CYS A 70 -11.71 1.91 -7.25
CA CYS A 70 -11.23 2.48 -5.99
C CYS A 70 -12.39 3.09 -5.19
N ASN A 71 -12.40 2.85 -3.89
CA ASN A 71 -13.41 3.41 -2.99
C ASN A 71 -12.95 4.71 -2.30
N THR A 72 -11.76 5.22 -2.64
CA THR A 72 -11.25 6.48 -2.09
C THR A 72 -12.02 7.66 -2.66
N GLN A 73 -12.32 8.64 -1.82
CA GLN A 73 -12.99 9.86 -2.24
C GLN A 73 -12.17 10.58 -3.30
N THR A 74 -12.81 10.99 -4.39
CA THR A 74 -12.20 11.77 -5.47
C THR A 74 -12.54 13.24 -5.32
N GLY A 75 -11.57 14.12 -5.55
CA GLY A 75 -11.81 15.55 -5.49
C GLY A 75 -10.53 16.38 -5.46
N ARG A 76 -10.65 17.56 -4.88
CA ARG A 76 -9.51 18.45 -4.63
C ARG A 76 -8.98 18.16 -3.21
N PRO A 77 -7.77 17.61 -3.08
CA PRO A 77 -7.19 17.31 -1.79
C PRO A 77 -6.92 18.57 -0.94
N HIS A 78 -6.94 18.40 0.37
CA HIS A 78 -6.43 19.39 1.29
C HIS A 78 -4.89 19.48 1.20
N PRO A 79 -4.27 20.58 1.69
CA PRO A 79 -2.81 20.65 1.84
C PRO A 79 -2.29 19.43 2.62
N LEU A 80 -1.08 18.98 2.28
CA LEU A 80 -0.43 17.89 3.02
C LEU A 80 -0.22 18.27 4.49
N ASP A 81 -0.52 17.34 5.39
CA ASP A 81 -0.11 17.48 6.78
C ASP A 81 1.42 17.22 6.87
N VAL A 82 2.15 18.25 7.24
CA VAL A 82 3.61 18.18 7.40
C VAL A 82 4.04 17.20 8.50
N ASN A 83 3.15 16.85 9.42
CA ASN A 83 3.42 15.92 10.52
C ASN A 83 2.97 14.48 10.20
N GLU A 84 2.23 14.25 9.11
CA GLU A 84 1.76 12.90 8.74
C GLU A 84 2.89 11.85 8.71
N PRO A 85 4.10 12.12 8.16
CA PRO A 85 5.21 11.17 8.21
C PRO A 85 5.59 10.71 9.62
N VAL A 86 5.61 11.64 10.57
CA VAL A 86 5.93 11.34 11.97
C VAL A 86 4.79 10.56 12.63
N HIS A 87 3.54 10.98 12.43
CA HIS A 87 2.37 10.30 12.99
C HIS A 87 2.24 8.86 12.48
N VAL A 88 2.54 8.61 11.20
CA VAL A 88 2.57 7.25 10.64
C VAL A 88 3.66 6.41 11.30
N ALA A 89 4.87 6.96 11.47
CA ALA A 89 5.97 6.26 12.12
C ALA A 89 5.67 5.92 13.59
N GLU A 90 5.07 6.84 14.33
CA GLU A 90 4.61 6.63 15.72
C GLU A 90 3.50 5.58 15.79
N SER A 91 2.54 5.61 14.84
CA SER A 91 1.47 4.62 14.76
C SER A 91 2.01 3.20 14.58
N ILE A 92 3.01 3.04 13.71
CA ILE A 92 3.69 1.75 13.47
C ILE A 92 4.38 1.27 14.75
N ALA A 93 5.06 2.16 15.48
CA ALA A 93 5.72 1.86 16.74
C ALA A 93 4.72 1.43 17.83
N LEU A 94 3.63 2.19 17.98
CA LEU A 94 2.56 1.88 18.96
C LEU A 94 1.90 0.54 18.67
N MET A 95 1.64 0.22 17.39
CA MET A 95 1.06 -1.05 16.96
C MET A 95 2.08 -2.21 16.97
N LYS A 96 3.36 -1.94 17.24
CA LYS A 96 4.45 -2.93 17.25
C LYS A 96 4.45 -3.82 16.00
N LEU A 97 4.37 -3.18 14.83
CA LEU A 97 4.27 -3.92 13.57
C LEU A 97 5.61 -4.52 13.15
N ASP A 98 5.57 -5.77 12.66
CA ASP A 98 6.72 -6.40 12.02
C ASP A 98 6.82 -6.00 10.55
N HIS A 99 5.66 -5.70 9.93
CA HIS A 99 5.57 -5.33 8.51
C HIS A 99 4.53 -4.22 8.33
N ALA A 100 4.97 -3.08 7.81
CA ALA A 100 4.13 -1.95 7.48
C ALA A 100 4.03 -1.77 5.97
N VAL A 101 2.80 -1.74 5.45
CA VAL A 101 2.53 -1.40 4.05
C VAL A 101 2.07 0.05 4.00
N ILE A 102 2.74 0.85 3.19
CA ILE A 102 2.39 2.25 2.97
C ILE A 102 1.82 2.39 1.56
N THR A 103 0.67 2.98 1.43
CA THR A 103 0.08 3.41 0.16
C THR A 103 -0.31 4.88 0.23
N SER A 104 -0.75 5.48 -0.88
CA SER A 104 -1.21 6.87 -0.88
C SER A 104 -2.43 7.07 -1.75
N VAL A 105 -3.08 8.21 -1.58
CA VAL A 105 -3.87 8.83 -2.65
C VAL A 105 -2.93 9.40 -3.71
N ASP A 106 -3.40 9.56 -4.96
CA ASP A 106 -2.65 10.32 -5.96
C ASP A 106 -2.77 11.82 -5.69
N ARG A 107 -1.66 12.52 -5.82
CA ARG A 107 -1.51 13.96 -5.57
C ARG A 107 -0.99 14.67 -6.82
N ASP A 108 -1.70 14.50 -7.95
CA ASP A 108 -1.35 15.17 -9.22
C ASP A 108 -1.47 16.70 -9.13
N ASP A 109 -2.04 17.23 -8.04
CA ASP A 109 -2.11 18.65 -7.69
C ASP A 109 -0.79 19.24 -7.19
N LEU A 110 0.16 18.39 -6.77
CA LEU A 110 1.47 18.82 -6.28
C LEU A 110 2.52 18.83 -7.39
N PRO A 111 3.48 19.77 -7.37
CA PRO A 111 4.54 19.83 -8.41
C PRO A 111 5.39 18.57 -8.50
N ASP A 112 5.66 17.94 -7.35
CA ASP A 112 6.43 16.71 -7.20
C ASP A 112 5.54 15.46 -7.08
N LEU A 113 4.24 15.57 -7.31
CA LEU A 113 3.26 14.49 -7.18
C LEU A 113 3.29 13.79 -5.81
N GLY A 114 3.84 14.47 -4.79
CA GLY A 114 3.99 13.97 -3.42
C GLY A 114 5.23 13.10 -3.18
N ALA A 115 6.21 13.09 -4.09
CA ALA A 115 7.41 12.25 -3.98
C ALA A 115 8.26 12.53 -2.73
N GLU A 116 8.46 13.81 -2.38
CA GLU A 116 9.19 14.17 -1.16
C GLU A 116 8.43 13.74 0.11
N HIS A 117 7.11 13.85 0.10
CA HIS A 117 6.29 13.36 1.21
C HIS A 117 6.43 11.84 1.40
N TRP A 118 6.48 11.07 0.32
CA TRP A 118 6.79 9.65 0.31
C TRP A 118 8.16 9.37 0.90
N ALA A 119 9.21 10.04 0.39
CA ALA A 119 10.58 9.84 0.83
C ALA A 119 10.75 10.18 2.32
N ARG A 120 10.13 11.27 2.77
CA ARG A 120 10.15 11.68 4.18
C ARG A 120 9.43 10.66 5.07
N THR A 121 8.28 10.15 4.64
CA THR A 121 7.53 9.11 5.39
C THR A 121 8.38 7.86 5.58
N ILE A 122 9.03 7.37 4.52
CA ILE A 122 9.90 6.19 4.60
C ILE A 122 11.05 6.43 5.56
N ARG A 123 11.74 7.58 5.48
CA ARG A 123 12.86 7.93 6.37
C ARG A 123 12.43 7.99 7.84
N GLU A 124 11.28 8.61 8.14
CA GLU A 124 10.76 8.69 9.52
C GLU A 124 10.37 7.31 10.06
N ILE A 125 9.72 6.46 9.24
CA ILE A 125 9.40 5.10 9.66
C ILE A 125 10.67 4.32 9.98
N LYS A 126 11.69 4.35 9.11
CA LYS A 126 12.97 3.66 9.33
C LYS A 126 13.69 4.17 10.56
N ARG A 127 13.67 5.48 10.79
CA ARG A 127 14.31 6.10 11.95
C ARG A 127 13.70 5.61 13.27
N LEU A 128 12.38 5.54 13.34
CA LEU A 128 11.65 5.18 14.57
C LEU A 128 11.46 3.68 14.73
N ASN A 129 11.36 2.93 13.63
CA ASN A 129 11.06 1.50 13.60
C ASN A 129 12.11 0.71 12.78
N PRO A 130 13.38 0.64 13.21
CA PRO A 130 14.46 0.07 12.42
C PRO A 130 14.32 -1.45 12.15
N GLN A 131 13.47 -2.14 12.92
CA GLN A 131 13.23 -3.58 12.76
C GLN A 131 11.98 -3.89 11.92
N THR A 132 11.15 -2.89 11.63
CA THR A 132 9.93 -3.08 10.84
C THR A 132 10.26 -3.13 9.35
N THR A 133 9.79 -4.15 8.66
CA THR A 133 9.86 -4.22 7.19
C THR A 133 8.89 -3.21 6.57
N ILE A 134 9.39 -2.34 5.70
CA ILE A 134 8.59 -1.32 5.03
C ILE A 134 8.34 -1.74 3.58
N GLU A 135 7.09 -2.00 3.24
CA GLU A 135 6.62 -2.14 1.86
C GLU A 135 5.90 -0.86 1.44
N VAL A 136 6.27 -0.29 0.30
CA VAL A 136 5.61 0.88 -0.27
C VAL A 136 4.89 0.49 -1.56
N LEU A 137 3.58 0.77 -1.63
CA LEU A 137 2.76 0.61 -2.83
C LEU A 137 2.56 2.00 -3.44
N ILE A 138 3.47 2.35 -4.34
CA ILE A 138 3.60 3.71 -4.88
C ILE A 138 2.68 3.98 -6.07
N PRO A 139 2.28 5.26 -6.29
CA PRO A 139 1.64 5.71 -7.52
C PRO A 139 2.62 5.65 -8.71
N ASP A 140 2.14 5.95 -9.91
CA ASP A 140 2.98 5.94 -11.11
C ASP A 140 3.88 7.17 -11.27
N PHE A 141 3.71 8.22 -10.46
CA PHE A 141 4.38 9.52 -10.57
C PHE A 141 4.44 10.03 -12.02
N GLN A 142 3.43 9.68 -12.83
CA GLN A 142 3.35 9.99 -14.27
C GLN A 142 4.59 9.50 -15.06
N GLY A 143 5.31 8.49 -14.56
CA GLY A 143 6.52 7.95 -15.17
C GLY A 143 7.79 8.81 -15.00
N LYS A 144 7.74 9.87 -14.19
CA LYS A 144 8.89 10.76 -13.95
C LYS A 144 9.94 10.04 -13.09
N THR A 145 11.06 9.69 -13.73
CA THR A 145 12.12 8.88 -13.09
C THR A 145 12.80 9.59 -11.92
N GLU A 146 12.91 10.91 -11.97
CA GLU A 146 13.45 11.74 -10.91
C GLU A 146 12.63 11.65 -9.61
N LEU A 147 11.30 11.50 -9.73
CA LEU A 147 10.41 11.34 -8.58
C LEU A 147 10.46 9.91 -8.03
N LEU A 148 10.54 8.92 -8.92
CA LEU A 148 10.74 7.52 -8.52
C LEU A 148 12.06 7.34 -7.77
N ASN A 149 13.13 8.02 -8.20
CA ASN A 149 14.43 7.97 -7.54
C ASN A 149 14.37 8.49 -6.10
N GLN A 150 13.61 9.54 -5.81
CA GLN A 150 13.44 10.03 -4.43
C GLN A 150 12.91 8.94 -3.48
N VAL A 151 11.95 8.13 -3.96
CA VAL A 151 11.41 7.02 -3.18
C VAL A 151 12.43 5.88 -3.05
N ILE A 152 13.16 5.56 -4.12
CA ILE A 152 14.20 4.52 -4.12
C ILE A 152 15.33 4.91 -3.14
N GLU A 153 15.78 6.15 -3.18
CA GLU A 153 16.84 6.69 -2.32
C GLU A 153 16.44 6.83 -0.84
N ALA A 154 15.15 6.77 -0.53
CA ALA A 154 14.67 6.64 0.85
C ALA A 154 14.83 5.22 1.41
N HIS A 155 15.23 4.25 0.57
CA HIS A 155 15.56 2.86 0.92
C HIS A 155 14.43 2.07 1.62
N PRO A 156 13.19 2.01 1.10
CA PRO A 156 12.20 1.08 1.62
C PRO A 156 12.65 -0.37 1.35
N ASP A 157 12.16 -1.33 2.14
CA ASP A 157 12.56 -2.73 1.97
C ASP A 157 11.92 -3.39 0.75
N ILE A 158 10.70 -2.96 0.39
CA ILE A 158 9.96 -3.45 -0.76
C ILE A 158 9.28 -2.28 -1.46
N ILE A 159 9.44 -2.18 -2.79
CA ILE A 159 8.69 -1.23 -3.62
C ILE A 159 7.74 -2.01 -4.51
N SER A 160 6.46 -1.70 -4.42
CA SER A 160 5.39 -2.29 -5.21
C SER A 160 4.68 -1.23 -6.04
N HIS A 161 4.24 -1.59 -7.25
CA HIS A 161 3.38 -0.77 -8.08
C HIS A 161 2.34 -1.65 -8.78
N ASN A 162 1.09 -1.20 -8.80
CA ASN A 162 -0.02 -1.98 -9.32
C ASN A 162 -0.25 -1.75 -10.83
N MET A 163 -0.37 -2.83 -11.57
CA MET A 163 -0.86 -2.80 -12.96
C MET A 163 -2.39 -2.71 -13.05
N GLU A 164 -3.09 -3.05 -11.99
CA GLU A 164 -4.54 -3.09 -11.77
C GLU A 164 -5.27 -4.05 -12.72
N THR A 165 -5.03 -3.96 -14.03
CA THR A 165 -5.71 -4.76 -15.03
C THR A 165 -4.86 -4.93 -16.28
N VAL A 166 -5.41 -5.61 -17.31
CA VAL A 166 -4.77 -5.81 -18.62
C VAL A 166 -4.87 -4.53 -19.48
N ARG A 167 -3.95 -4.39 -20.46
CA ARG A 167 -3.83 -3.21 -21.33
C ARG A 167 -5.16 -2.74 -21.93
N ARG A 168 -5.96 -3.65 -22.48
CA ARG A 168 -7.23 -3.31 -23.16
C ARG A 168 -8.31 -2.75 -22.21
N ILE A 169 -8.24 -3.08 -20.92
CA ILE A 169 -9.23 -2.65 -19.92
C ILE A 169 -8.75 -1.40 -19.18
N SER A 170 -7.43 -1.19 -19.08
CA SER A 170 -6.83 -0.08 -18.32
C SER A 170 -7.49 1.28 -18.60
N PRO A 171 -7.66 1.74 -19.86
CA PRO A 171 -8.27 3.07 -20.13
C PRO A 171 -9.77 3.15 -19.74
N LEU A 172 -10.43 2.01 -19.52
CA LEU A 172 -11.85 2.00 -19.14
C LEU A 172 -12.05 2.16 -17.63
N VAL A 173 -11.04 1.81 -16.82
CA VAL A 173 -11.17 1.73 -15.35
C VAL A 173 -10.20 2.65 -14.59
N ARG A 174 -9.08 3.03 -15.21
CA ARG A 174 -8.10 3.97 -14.63
C ARG A 174 -8.31 5.36 -15.24
N SER A 175 -8.46 6.39 -14.41
CA SER A 175 -8.80 7.73 -14.88
C SER A 175 -7.64 8.50 -15.53
N ALA A 176 -6.43 8.36 -15.03
CA ALA A 176 -5.24 9.08 -15.50
C ALA A 176 -4.04 8.17 -15.76
N ALA A 177 -3.88 7.12 -14.94
CA ALA A 177 -2.77 6.18 -15.11
C ALA A 177 -2.96 5.29 -16.34
N ASN A 178 -1.87 5.05 -17.10
CA ASN A 178 -1.90 4.16 -18.24
C ASN A 178 -1.02 2.92 -18.04
N TYR A 179 -1.28 1.89 -18.85
CA TYR A 179 -0.62 0.60 -18.74
C TYR A 179 0.89 0.67 -19.01
N ASP A 180 1.28 1.45 -20.01
CA ASP A 180 2.69 1.55 -20.44
C ASP A 180 3.52 2.34 -19.44
N THR A 181 2.98 3.41 -18.86
CA THR A 181 3.62 4.14 -17.76
C THR A 181 3.84 3.23 -16.56
N SER A 182 2.85 2.41 -16.19
CA SER A 182 3.02 1.45 -15.09
C SER A 182 4.11 0.41 -15.37
N LEU A 183 4.25 -0.07 -16.62
CA LEU A 183 5.36 -0.95 -17.01
C LEU A 183 6.73 -0.24 -16.92
N GLN A 184 6.80 1.04 -17.33
CA GLN A 184 8.02 1.84 -17.22
C GLN A 184 8.42 2.02 -15.75
N VAL A 185 7.46 2.33 -14.87
CA VAL A 185 7.69 2.43 -13.41
C VAL A 185 8.26 1.13 -12.86
N ILE A 186 7.63 -0.01 -13.13
CA ILE A 186 8.11 -1.33 -12.68
C ILE A 186 9.51 -1.64 -13.23
N SER A 187 9.75 -1.33 -14.51
CA SER A 187 11.07 -1.51 -15.14
C SER A 187 12.14 -0.64 -14.47
N HIS A 188 11.81 0.64 -14.17
CA HIS A 188 12.72 1.57 -13.52
C HIS A 188 13.07 1.11 -12.11
N ILE A 189 12.08 0.72 -11.29
CA ILE A 189 12.28 0.18 -9.94
C ILE A 189 13.15 -1.09 -10.00
N SER A 190 12.88 -1.98 -10.95
CA SER A 190 13.64 -3.24 -11.08
C SER A 190 15.11 -3.03 -11.45
N LYS A 191 15.45 -1.94 -12.14
CA LYS A 191 16.83 -1.62 -12.57
C LYS A 191 17.61 -0.85 -11.51
N ASN A 192 16.95 0.04 -10.79
CA ASN A 192 17.59 1.03 -9.92
C ASN A 192 17.36 0.76 -8.42
N GLY A 193 16.36 -0.05 -8.07
CA GLY A 193 16.13 -0.49 -6.70
C GLY A 193 17.18 -1.52 -6.26
N GLU A 194 17.46 -1.59 -4.96
CA GLU A 194 18.29 -2.66 -4.40
C GLU A 194 17.67 -4.04 -4.66
N LYS A 195 18.47 -5.12 -4.65
CA LYS A 195 18.02 -6.49 -5.02
C LYS A 195 16.84 -7.04 -4.22
N ARG A 196 16.42 -6.37 -3.14
CA ARG A 196 15.25 -6.72 -2.33
C ARG A 196 13.94 -6.09 -2.82
N HIS A 197 14.01 -5.14 -3.76
CA HIS A 197 12.86 -4.46 -4.31
C HIS A 197 12.20 -5.31 -5.40
N TYR A 198 11.18 -6.07 -5.01
CA TYR A 198 10.39 -6.87 -5.95
C TYR A 198 8.99 -6.29 -6.06
N GLY A 199 8.66 -5.67 -7.20
CA GLY A 199 7.29 -5.35 -7.54
C GLY A 199 6.40 -6.62 -7.55
N TRP A 200 5.12 -6.45 -7.37
CA TRP A 200 4.09 -7.49 -7.28
C TRP A 200 4.19 -8.58 -8.37
N PHE A 201 4.69 -8.23 -9.54
CA PHE A 201 4.88 -9.13 -10.69
C PHE A 201 5.87 -10.30 -10.43
N ARG A 202 6.92 -10.10 -9.63
CA ARG A 202 7.91 -11.17 -9.34
C ARG A 202 7.44 -12.14 -8.26
N ARG A 203 6.61 -11.68 -7.35
CA ARG A 203 6.07 -12.51 -6.26
C ARG A 203 5.09 -13.57 -6.79
N ASN A 204 4.32 -13.24 -7.83
CA ASN A 204 3.43 -14.20 -8.48
C ASN A 204 4.15 -15.18 -9.42
N SER A 205 5.25 -14.80 -10.07
CA SER A 205 6.00 -15.73 -10.94
C SER A 205 6.73 -16.83 -10.16
N ARG A 206 7.06 -16.62 -8.88
CA ARG A 206 7.62 -17.68 -8.03
C ARG A 206 6.58 -18.65 -7.46
N ARG A 207 5.30 -18.25 -7.38
CA ARG A 207 4.22 -19.15 -6.93
C ARG A 207 3.67 -20.03 -8.05
N SER A 208 3.85 -19.66 -9.32
CA SER A 208 3.47 -20.50 -10.46
C SER A 208 4.52 -21.57 -10.83
N GLY A 209 5.63 -21.63 -10.12
CA GLY A 209 6.71 -22.61 -10.35
C GLY A 209 6.62 -23.89 -9.51
N ASN A 210 5.45 -24.23 -8.96
CA ASN A 210 5.29 -25.54 -8.31
C ASN A 210 4.04 -26.26 -8.80
N THR A 211 4.32 -27.27 -9.61
CA THR A 211 3.67 -28.55 -9.74
C THR A 211 2.25 -28.61 -10.28
N TYR A 212 2.14 -28.84 -11.58
CA TYR A 212 1.31 -29.92 -12.06
C TYR A 212 2.25 -30.96 -12.73
N GLY A 213 2.62 -31.97 -11.98
CA GLY A 213 3.05 -33.28 -12.44
C GLY A 213 2.08 -34.26 -11.84
#